data_50fafac29f65a07cdc6898b1b343072a
#
_entry.id   50fafac29f65a07cdc6898b1b343072a
#
_cell.length_a   1.000
_cell.length_b   1.000
_cell.length_c   1.000
_cell.angle_alpha   90.00
_cell.angle_beta   90.00
_cell.angle_gamma   90.00
#
_symmetry.space_group_name_H-M   'P 1'
#
loop_
_entity.id
_entity.type
_entity.pdbx_description
1 polymer ?
#
loop_
_entity_poly.entity_id
_entity_poly.type
_entity_poly.pdbx_seq_one_letter_code
_entity_poly.pdbx_strand_id
1 'polypeptide(L)'
;MDNPWLLLPAAQPFVVQADAAVVAAFNRKYAGTPYALHTELPPEPFSGRLDAPVVLLDFHPGYSGNDAAIMPGNEEFSLSMKKTREFIVQEYPFYHLNPCFEAGNDGYGYWVKKIKEVVKAGFSLKVCSNSFLLLQLYPYKSKQCDRCRLFPSFAFTRH
;
A
#
# COMPACT_ATOMS: atom_id res chain seq x y z
N MET A 1 2.12 -9.33 19.15
CA MET A 1 2.40 -9.72 17.75
C MET A 1 3.32 -8.65 17.19
N ASP A 2 4.49 -9.04 16.70
CA ASP A 2 5.47 -8.09 16.22
C ASP A 2 5.10 -7.64 14.80
N ASN A 3 5.19 -6.35 14.53
CA ASN A 3 4.94 -5.79 13.20
C ASN A 3 6.16 -6.04 12.28
N PRO A 4 6.10 -6.97 11.33
CA PRO A 4 7.24 -7.30 10.49
C PRO A 4 7.67 -6.14 9.57
N TRP A 5 6.78 -5.19 9.32
CA TRP A 5 7.04 -4.04 8.44
C TRP A 5 7.97 -3.00 9.05
N LEU A 6 8.22 -3.08 10.37
CA LEU A 6 9.26 -2.29 11.03
C LEU A 6 10.67 -2.75 10.65
N LEU A 7 10.81 -3.99 10.14
CA LEU A 7 12.07 -4.58 9.70
C LEU A 7 12.30 -4.41 8.18
N LEU A 8 11.51 -3.55 7.52
CA LEU A 8 11.71 -3.26 6.10
C LEU A 8 13.08 -2.60 5.89
N PRO A 9 13.90 -3.06 4.92
CA PRO A 9 15.16 -2.43 4.60
C PRO A 9 15.02 -0.94 4.31
N ALA A 10 16.03 -0.15 4.69
CA ALA A 10 16.08 1.29 4.40
C ALA A 10 16.38 1.59 2.92
N ALA A 11 16.87 0.61 2.17
CA ALA A 11 17.20 0.69 0.75
C ALA A 11 16.68 -0.53 -0.02
N GLN A 12 16.58 -0.38 -1.33
CA GLN A 12 16.15 -1.44 -2.25
C GLN A 12 17.04 -2.70 -2.15
N PRO A 13 16.44 -3.88 -2.35
CA PRO A 13 15.01 -4.13 -2.56
C PRO A 13 14.22 -4.01 -1.25
N PHE A 14 13.06 -3.34 -1.31
CA PHE A 14 12.17 -3.16 -0.16
C PHE A 14 11.36 -4.43 0.11
N VAL A 15 12.03 -5.47 0.60
CA VAL A 15 11.43 -6.77 0.92
C VAL A 15 11.78 -7.15 2.34
N VAL A 16 10.79 -7.47 3.16
CA VAL A 16 11.06 -7.98 4.50
C VAL A 16 11.75 -9.34 4.43
N GLN A 17 12.68 -9.62 5.33
CA GLN A 17 13.51 -10.83 5.30
C GLN A 17 12.68 -12.12 5.24
N ALA A 18 11.54 -12.15 5.93
CA ALA A 18 10.65 -13.32 5.93
C ALA A 18 10.06 -13.65 4.56
N ASP A 19 9.92 -12.66 3.68
CA ASP A 19 9.33 -12.80 2.34
C ASP A 19 10.41 -12.96 1.25
N ALA A 20 11.68 -12.74 1.55
CA ALA A 20 12.74 -12.61 0.56
C ALA A 20 12.82 -13.81 -0.42
N ALA A 21 12.77 -15.03 0.10
CA ALA A 21 12.84 -16.24 -0.71
C ALA A 21 11.62 -16.40 -1.63
N VAL A 22 10.43 -16.09 -1.09
CA VAL A 22 9.14 -16.19 -1.81
C VAL A 22 9.06 -15.14 -2.91
N VAL A 23 9.39 -13.89 -2.60
CA VAL A 23 9.39 -12.77 -3.55
C VAL A 23 10.40 -13.03 -4.68
N ALA A 24 11.61 -13.50 -4.34
CA ALA A 24 12.62 -13.84 -5.34
C ALA A 24 12.18 -14.97 -6.28
N ALA A 25 11.57 -16.04 -5.73
CA ALA A 25 11.05 -17.14 -6.53
C ALA A 25 9.89 -16.68 -7.44
N PHE A 26 8.99 -15.85 -6.91
CA PHE A 26 7.89 -15.27 -7.66
C PHE A 26 8.39 -14.40 -8.81
N ASN A 27 9.30 -13.48 -8.53
CA ASN A 27 9.84 -12.57 -9.55
C ASN A 27 10.67 -13.30 -10.62
N ARG A 28 11.36 -14.40 -10.29
CA ARG A 28 11.99 -15.25 -11.32
C ARG A 28 10.95 -15.87 -12.25
N LYS A 29 9.83 -16.36 -11.70
CA LYS A 29 8.76 -17.00 -12.48
C LYS A 29 8.03 -16.00 -13.39
N TYR A 30 7.82 -14.78 -12.92
CA TYR A 30 7.01 -13.77 -13.59
C TYR A 30 7.83 -12.61 -14.17
N ALA A 31 9.16 -12.80 -14.32
CA ALA A 31 10.03 -11.79 -14.91
C ALA A 31 9.50 -11.30 -16.27
N GLY A 32 9.49 -9.97 -16.46
CA GLY A 32 9.03 -9.32 -17.70
C GLY A 32 7.50 -9.37 -17.94
N THR A 33 6.72 -9.89 -16.99
CA THR A 33 5.25 -9.89 -17.07
C THR A 33 4.63 -8.81 -16.19
N PRO A 34 3.33 -8.45 -16.40
CA PRO A 34 2.63 -7.50 -15.54
C PRO A 34 2.44 -7.96 -14.09
N TYR A 35 2.72 -9.23 -13.80
CA TYR A 35 2.61 -9.83 -12.47
C TYR A 35 3.86 -9.69 -11.62
N ALA A 36 5.00 -9.32 -12.20
CA ALA A 36 6.24 -9.13 -11.46
C ALA A 36 6.05 -8.10 -10.34
N LEU A 37 6.59 -8.40 -9.16
CA LEU A 37 6.50 -7.52 -8.00
C LEU A 37 7.58 -6.43 -8.09
N HIS A 38 7.17 -5.19 -7.90
CA HIS A 38 7.99 -3.99 -7.94
C HIS A 38 8.66 -3.77 -6.58
N THR A 39 9.75 -4.49 -6.32
CA THR A 39 10.47 -4.43 -5.04
C THR A 39 11.39 -3.22 -4.92
N GLU A 40 11.52 -2.43 -5.96
CA GLU A 40 12.13 -1.10 -5.95
C GLU A 40 11.26 -0.04 -5.25
N LEU A 41 10.01 -0.37 -4.96
CA LEU A 41 9.07 0.46 -4.21
C LEU A 41 8.73 -0.18 -2.86
N PRO A 42 8.53 0.64 -1.80
CA PRO A 42 8.08 0.12 -0.52
C PRO A 42 6.73 -0.58 -0.63
N PRO A 43 6.52 -1.70 0.08
CA PRO A 43 5.24 -2.38 0.16
C PRO A 43 4.21 -1.55 0.93
N GLU A 44 2.94 -1.78 0.62
CA GLU A 44 1.79 -1.15 1.28
C GLU A 44 0.90 -2.21 1.94
N PRO A 45 1.29 -2.78 3.08
CA PRO A 45 0.52 -3.83 3.75
C PRO A 45 -0.82 -3.33 4.29
N PHE A 46 -0.86 -2.08 4.71
CA PHE A 46 -2.05 -1.41 5.23
C PHE A 46 -1.92 0.11 5.12
N SER A 47 -3.06 0.79 5.15
CA SER A 47 -3.16 2.25 5.22
C SER A 47 -4.37 2.62 6.09
N GLY A 48 -4.23 3.62 6.96
CA GLY A 48 -5.27 4.03 7.89
C GLY A 48 -4.94 3.74 9.35
N ARG A 49 -5.94 3.91 10.22
CA ARG A 49 -5.81 3.68 11.66
C ARG A 49 -6.21 2.25 12.02
N LEU A 50 -5.51 1.64 12.95
CA LEU A 50 -5.85 0.28 13.44
C LEU A 50 -7.20 0.22 14.17
N ASP A 51 -7.62 1.34 14.76
CA ASP A 51 -8.90 1.48 15.47
C ASP A 51 -10.00 2.11 14.60
N ALA A 52 -9.79 2.17 13.28
CA ALA A 52 -10.78 2.70 12.35
C ALA A 52 -12.08 1.85 12.37
N PRO A 53 -13.27 2.49 12.34
CA PRO A 53 -14.54 1.78 12.41
C PRO A 53 -14.86 0.95 11.16
N VAL A 54 -14.19 1.20 10.04
CA VAL A 54 -14.41 0.51 8.76
C VAL A 54 -13.12 -0.10 8.27
N VAL A 55 -13.12 -1.43 8.10
CA VAL A 55 -12.00 -2.16 7.50
C VAL A 55 -12.32 -2.45 6.03
N LEU A 56 -11.42 -2.03 5.16
CA LEU A 56 -11.43 -2.33 3.73
C LEU A 56 -10.40 -3.43 3.46
N LEU A 57 -10.84 -4.49 2.80
CA LEU A 57 -9.93 -5.56 2.39
C LEU A 57 -9.74 -5.49 0.88
N ASP A 58 -8.50 -5.38 0.44
CA ASP A 58 -8.14 -5.37 -0.97
C ASP A 58 -7.08 -6.43 -1.29
N PHE A 59 -6.88 -6.74 -2.55
CA PHE A 59 -5.97 -7.81 -2.95
C PHE A 59 -4.51 -7.37 -2.89
N HIS A 60 -4.17 -6.25 -3.52
CA HIS A 60 -2.81 -5.76 -3.60
C HIS A 60 -2.78 -4.28 -3.99
N PRO A 61 -1.74 -3.55 -3.60
CA PRO A 61 -1.51 -2.21 -4.11
C PRO A 61 -1.17 -2.30 -5.61
N GLY A 62 -1.90 -1.54 -6.42
CA GLY A 62 -1.61 -1.41 -7.84
C GLY A 62 -0.24 -0.79 -8.08
N TYR A 63 0.31 -0.98 -9.27
CA TYR A 63 1.48 -0.26 -9.77
C TYR A 63 1.09 0.53 -11.00
N SER A 64 1.38 1.82 -11.00
CA SER A 64 1.32 2.68 -12.18
C SER A 64 2.73 3.10 -12.61
N GLY A 65 2.89 3.53 -13.86
CA GLY A 65 4.17 4.08 -14.32
C GLY A 65 4.60 5.32 -13.53
N ASN A 66 3.65 6.04 -12.91
CA ASN A 66 3.91 7.22 -12.11
C ASN A 66 4.47 6.87 -10.71
N ASP A 67 4.17 5.69 -10.16
CA ASP A 67 4.67 5.30 -8.82
C ASP A 67 6.20 5.37 -8.72
N ALA A 68 6.90 4.89 -9.75
CA ALA A 68 8.37 4.93 -9.79
C ALA A 68 8.93 6.35 -9.91
N ALA A 69 8.18 7.29 -10.48
CA ALA A 69 8.60 8.68 -10.62
C ALA A 69 8.26 9.51 -9.37
N ILE A 70 7.14 9.20 -8.71
CA ILE A 70 6.63 9.98 -7.59
C ILE A 70 7.28 9.57 -6.28
N MET A 71 7.43 8.27 -6.02
CA MET A 71 7.90 7.79 -4.72
C MET A 71 9.33 8.21 -4.39
N PRO A 72 10.30 8.21 -5.31
CA PRO A 72 11.65 8.73 -5.03
C PRO A 72 11.70 10.25 -4.86
N GLY A 73 10.74 10.99 -5.45
CA GLY A 73 10.73 12.47 -5.46
C GLY A 73 9.76 13.10 -4.47
N ASN A 74 8.86 12.33 -3.86
CA ASN A 74 7.89 12.85 -2.90
C ASN A 74 8.19 12.35 -1.48
N GLU A 75 9.05 13.12 -0.79
CA GLU A 75 9.47 12.80 0.58
C GLU A 75 8.27 12.74 1.55
N GLU A 76 7.25 13.59 1.35
CA GLU A 76 6.07 13.64 2.22
C GLU A 76 5.22 12.38 2.06
N PHE A 77 5.04 11.88 0.84
CA PHE A 77 4.35 10.61 0.59
C PHE A 77 5.11 9.43 1.22
N SER A 78 6.41 9.36 0.99
CA SER A 78 7.29 8.32 1.56
C SER A 78 7.28 8.36 3.09
N LEU A 79 7.28 9.56 3.68
CA LEU A 79 7.18 9.76 5.13
C LEU A 79 5.81 9.31 5.66
N SER A 80 4.72 9.60 4.95
CA SER A 80 3.38 9.16 5.33
C SER A 80 3.25 7.64 5.34
N MET A 81 3.80 6.95 4.34
CA MET A 81 3.88 5.49 4.29
C MET A 81 4.70 4.93 5.46
N LYS A 82 5.84 5.53 5.76
CA LYS A 82 6.69 5.13 6.90
C LYS A 82 5.94 5.30 8.22
N LYS A 83 5.36 6.48 8.48
CA LYS A 83 4.56 6.75 9.68
C LYS A 83 3.41 5.74 9.84
N THR A 84 2.75 5.36 8.75
CA THR A 84 1.69 4.35 8.78
C THR A 84 2.23 3.01 9.27
N ARG A 85 3.35 2.53 8.73
CA ARG A 85 3.98 1.27 9.18
C ARG A 85 4.42 1.30 10.64
N GLU A 86 4.82 2.48 11.13
CA GLU A 86 5.24 2.71 12.52
C GLU A 86 4.07 3.03 13.47
N PHE A 87 2.83 3.01 12.97
CA PHE A 87 1.61 3.38 13.71
C PHE A 87 1.64 4.80 14.30
N ILE A 88 2.40 5.69 13.68
CA ILE A 88 2.46 7.10 14.08
C ILE A 88 1.20 7.80 13.62
N VAL A 89 0.56 8.52 14.53
CA VAL A 89 -0.67 9.28 14.25
C VAL A 89 -0.39 10.37 13.22
N GLN A 90 -1.27 10.46 12.23
CA GLN A 90 -1.22 11.43 11.14
C GLN A 90 -2.56 12.16 11.02
N GLU A 91 -2.55 13.35 10.43
CA GLU A 91 -3.78 14.09 10.15
C GLU A 91 -4.68 13.35 9.15
N TYR A 92 -4.05 12.69 8.14
CA TYR A 92 -4.68 11.80 7.17
C TYR A 92 -4.06 10.40 7.31
N PRO A 93 -4.54 9.55 8.24
CA PRO A 93 -3.97 8.22 8.45
C PRO A 93 -4.11 7.31 7.22
N PHE A 94 -5.25 7.37 6.54
CA PHE A 94 -5.40 6.79 5.21
C PHE A 94 -4.84 7.78 4.19
N TYR A 95 -3.50 7.81 4.07
CA TYR A 95 -2.75 8.87 3.40
C TYR A 95 -3.13 9.06 1.91
N HIS A 96 -3.69 8.05 1.25
CA HIS A 96 -4.21 8.18 -0.11
C HIS A 96 -5.37 9.20 -0.23
N LEU A 97 -5.97 9.62 0.88
CA LEU A 97 -7.00 10.67 0.89
C LEU A 97 -6.47 12.04 1.32
N ASN A 98 -5.16 12.18 1.49
CA ASN A 98 -4.57 13.47 1.81
C ASN A 98 -4.56 14.37 0.55
N PRO A 99 -5.24 15.54 0.57
CA PRO A 99 -5.31 16.44 -0.57
C PRO A 99 -3.96 16.95 -1.08
N CYS A 100 -2.92 16.94 -0.23
CA CYS A 100 -1.57 17.35 -0.68
C CYS A 100 -1.00 16.41 -1.75
N PHE A 101 -1.56 15.20 -1.91
CA PHE A 101 -1.16 14.22 -2.92
C PHE A 101 -2.04 14.22 -4.18
N GLU A 102 -2.98 15.19 -4.32
CA GLU A 102 -3.87 15.25 -5.48
C GLU A 102 -3.11 15.38 -6.80
N ALA A 103 -2.08 16.21 -6.81
CA ALA A 103 -1.27 16.42 -8.01
C ALA A 103 -0.33 15.23 -8.26
N GLY A 104 -0.62 14.48 -9.32
CA GLY A 104 0.27 13.44 -9.83
C GLY A 104 0.27 12.10 -9.09
N ASN A 105 -0.59 11.89 -8.08
CA ASN A 105 -0.69 10.63 -7.38
C ASN A 105 -1.90 9.82 -7.84
N ASP A 106 -1.67 8.76 -8.61
CA ASP A 106 -2.75 7.90 -9.13
C ASP A 106 -3.53 7.22 -7.99
N GLY A 107 -2.89 6.92 -6.87
CA GLY A 107 -3.53 6.35 -5.69
C GLY A 107 -4.56 7.30 -5.08
N TYR A 108 -4.26 8.60 -5.01
CA TYR A 108 -5.23 9.61 -4.57
C TYR A 108 -6.47 9.63 -5.47
N GLY A 109 -6.28 9.77 -6.78
CA GLY A 109 -7.39 9.80 -7.73
C GLY A 109 -8.23 8.52 -7.70
N TYR A 110 -7.59 7.36 -7.58
CA TYR A 110 -8.27 6.07 -7.45
C TYR A 110 -9.16 6.02 -6.21
N TRP A 111 -8.62 6.36 -5.02
CA TRP A 111 -9.37 6.25 -3.77
C TRP A 111 -10.46 7.30 -3.64
N VAL A 112 -10.22 8.55 -4.05
CA VAL A 112 -11.27 9.59 -4.10
C VAL A 112 -12.43 9.15 -4.98
N LYS A 113 -12.15 8.54 -6.14
CA LYS A 113 -13.19 7.97 -7.01
C LYS A 113 -13.96 6.83 -6.33
N LYS A 114 -13.28 5.96 -5.56
CA LYS A 114 -13.91 4.85 -4.85
C LYS A 114 -14.89 5.31 -3.77
N ILE A 115 -14.55 6.38 -3.06
CA ILE A 115 -15.38 6.90 -1.94
C ILE A 115 -16.28 8.07 -2.37
N LYS A 116 -16.41 8.35 -3.67
CA LYS A 116 -17.15 9.52 -4.17
C LYS A 116 -18.58 9.64 -3.62
N GLU A 117 -19.28 8.52 -3.43
CA GLU A 117 -20.66 8.54 -2.90
C GLU A 117 -20.68 8.87 -1.40
N VAL A 118 -19.65 8.49 -0.64
CA VAL A 118 -19.49 8.88 0.77
C VAL A 118 -19.24 10.39 0.86
N VAL A 119 -18.41 10.93 -0.03
CA VAL A 119 -18.14 12.37 -0.09
C VAL A 119 -19.40 13.14 -0.50
N LYS A 120 -20.18 12.65 -1.47
CA LYS A 120 -21.48 13.25 -1.85
C LYS A 120 -22.50 13.23 -0.70
N ALA A 121 -22.43 12.25 0.18
CA ALA A 121 -23.25 12.18 1.39
C ALA A 121 -22.83 13.19 2.48
N GLY A 122 -21.82 14.04 2.21
CA GLY A 122 -21.40 15.13 3.09
C GLY A 122 -20.20 14.83 3.99
N PHE A 123 -19.55 13.65 3.85
CA PHE A 123 -18.33 13.35 4.61
C PHE A 123 -17.09 13.93 3.94
N SER A 124 -16.27 14.66 4.70
CA SER A 124 -14.99 15.19 4.19
C SER A 124 -13.96 14.07 4.00
N LEU A 125 -12.97 14.32 3.12
CA LEU A 125 -11.83 13.39 2.93
C LEU A 125 -11.09 13.12 4.25
N LYS A 126 -10.99 14.12 5.14
CA LYS A 126 -10.38 13.96 6.46
C LYS A 126 -11.16 12.99 7.34
N VAL A 127 -12.49 13.09 7.36
CA VAL A 127 -13.36 12.15 8.09
C VAL A 127 -13.20 10.75 7.51
N CYS A 128 -13.25 10.60 6.19
CA CYS A 128 -13.06 9.31 5.53
C CYS A 128 -11.67 8.70 5.84
N SER A 129 -10.60 9.52 5.78
CA SER A 129 -9.24 9.08 6.08
C SER A 129 -9.09 8.56 7.53
N ASN A 130 -9.81 9.15 8.47
CA ASN A 130 -9.81 8.71 9.87
C ASN A 130 -10.75 7.54 10.15
N SER A 131 -11.63 7.21 9.21
CA SER A 131 -12.65 6.16 9.38
C SER A 131 -12.29 4.83 8.73
N PHE A 132 -11.27 4.80 7.87
CA PHE A 132 -10.91 3.60 7.13
C PHE A 132 -9.58 3.01 7.57
N LEU A 133 -9.53 1.67 7.64
CA LEU A 133 -8.32 0.87 7.64
C LEU A 133 -8.34 -0.01 6.38
N LEU A 134 -7.43 0.23 5.47
CA LEU A 134 -7.19 -0.64 4.34
C LEU A 134 -6.20 -1.73 4.73
N LEU A 135 -6.52 -2.97 4.45
CA LEU A 135 -5.60 -4.12 4.53
C LEU A 135 -5.38 -4.69 3.14
N GLN A 136 -4.14 -4.89 2.76
CA GLN A 136 -3.74 -5.53 1.51
C GLN A 136 -3.39 -6.99 1.77
N LEU A 137 -4.04 -7.91 1.03
CA LEU A 137 -3.73 -9.35 1.14
C LEU A 137 -2.31 -9.64 0.66
N TYR A 138 -1.87 -8.94 -0.39
CA TYR A 138 -0.53 -8.99 -0.95
C TYR A 138 0.07 -7.57 -0.93
N PRO A 139 1.09 -7.32 -0.10
CA PRO A 139 1.55 -5.95 0.16
C PRO A 139 2.47 -5.37 -0.90
N TYR A 140 3.04 -6.20 -1.78
CA TYR A 140 3.98 -5.77 -2.82
C TYR A 140 3.25 -5.35 -4.09
N LYS A 141 3.68 -4.22 -4.67
CA LYS A 141 3.05 -3.65 -5.87
C LYS A 141 3.29 -4.51 -7.12
N SER A 142 2.26 -4.62 -7.96
CA SER A 142 2.36 -5.16 -9.32
C SER A 142 1.34 -4.51 -10.25
N LYS A 143 1.58 -4.57 -11.58
CA LYS A 143 0.62 -4.02 -12.55
C LYS A 143 -0.69 -4.81 -12.59
N GLN A 144 -0.61 -6.12 -12.35
CA GLN A 144 -1.76 -7.01 -12.35
C GLN A 144 -1.65 -8.02 -11.21
N CYS A 145 -2.80 -8.35 -10.61
CA CYS A 145 -2.93 -9.45 -9.67
C CYS A 145 -3.69 -10.59 -10.35
N ASP A 146 -3.08 -11.75 -10.44
CA ASP A 146 -3.79 -12.95 -10.89
C ASP A 146 -4.53 -13.57 -9.71
N ARG A 147 -5.83 -13.33 -9.64
CA ARG A 147 -6.71 -13.83 -8.57
C ARG A 147 -6.76 -15.36 -8.51
N CYS A 148 -6.42 -16.04 -9.60
CA CYS A 148 -6.46 -17.50 -9.71
C CYS A 148 -5.13 -18.16 -9.37
N ARG A 149 -4.04 -17.42 -9.26
CA ARG A 149 -2.72 -17.93 -8.93
C ARG A 149 -2.42 -17.59 -7.50
N LEU A 150 -2.74 -18.52 -6.61
CA LEU A 150 -2.43 -18.40 -5.19
C LEU A 150 -0.99 -17.97 -5.00
N PHE A 151 -0.80 -16.73 -4.60
CA PHE A 151 0.47 -16.28 -4.08
C PHE A 151 0.81 -17.13 -2.86
N PRO A 152 2.06 -17.57 -2.72
CA PRO A 152 2.49 -18.17 -1.47
C PRO A 152 2.22 -17.17 -0.33
N SER A 153 1.86 -17.67 0.84
CA SER A 153 1.57 -16.84 2.00
C SER A 153 2.76 -15.94 2.36
N PHE A 154 2.57 -14.65 2.27
CA PHE A 154 3.53 -13.67 2.77
C PHE A 154 3.49 -13.56 4.31
N ALA A 155 4.46 -12.87 4.90
CA ALA A 155 4.59 -12.75 6.36
C ALA A 155 3.31 -12.30 7.07
N PHE A 156 2.48 -11.48 6.41
CA PHE A 156 1.21 -10.99 6.97
C PHE A 156 0.10 -12.05 7.01
N THR A 157 0.16 -13.10 6.19
CA THR A 157 -0.90 -14.13 6.08
C THR A 157 -0.63 -15.37 6.92
N ARG A 158 0.48 -15.42 7.69
CA ARG A 158 0.89 -16.59 8.47
C ARG A 158 0.43 -16.57 9.93
N HIS A 159 -0.46 -15.63 10.32
CA HIS A 159 -0.90 -15.52 11.73
C HIS A 159 -2.41 -15.57 11.87
#